data_ea28ae536a653ce140f200c9c3735df3
#
_entry.id   ea28ae536a653ce140f200c9c3735df3
#
_cell.length_a   1.000
_cell.length_b   1.000
_cell.length_c   1.000
_cell.angle_alpha   90.00
_cell.angle_beta   90.00
_cell.angle_gamma   90.00
#
_symmetry.space_group_name_H-M   'P 1'
#
loop_
_entity.id
_entity.type
_entity.pdbx_description
1 polymer ?
#
loop_
_entity_poly.entity_id
_entity_poly.type
_entity_poly.pdbx_seq_one_letter_code
_entity_poly.pdbx_strand_id
1 'polypeptide(L)'
;MRWTIKPKPESIKLTIMKKVLQVDDTVATLLLQRGIDTYEAAKTFFRPSFNDLHNPYLMKDMDKAVSRIEAAIENNENILVYGDYDVDGTTSVALMSSYLKTKTENVATYIPDRYVEGYGVSYKGIDFAEDNGFSLIIALDCGVKAIEKVAYAKGKSIDFIICDHHRPGDKIPEAVAVLDPKRDDCTYPFKELCGCGVGFKLICALAEKDEKTPEDLVEYLDLVATAIGADIVPIVDENRALAYFGLQVINSNPRPGMKAMIAEVKKDELTITDVVFIIAPRINAAGRMKHGNHAVTLLTETDFNLAAKHALDIDQYNTDRRETDKRITEEALVQIEENSEQERFSTVVYDENWHKGVIGIVASRLIETYYRPTLVFTKSGNKLAASARSVKGFDVYNALEACSEFIEQFGGHKYAAGLTLLPENYEAFKTKFESVVKESIDPKLLTPELKIDSEINLNEIDHRLYRILSQFAPFGPGNMTPVFMTQAIKDTGWGKCVGEDDKHLRFTATQKANEKLVCIGFGLGDKLDIIKDKKSFNVVYTIDENHWNGNISLQLKLKDIKA
;
A
#
# COMPACT_ATOMS: atom_id res chain seq x y z
N MET A 1 7.13 -23.12 2.07
CA MET A 1 6.65 -22.26 0.94
C MET A 1 6.81 -23.00 -0.39
N ARG A 2 5.98 -22.68 -1.38
CA ARG A 2 6.11 -23.18 -2.77
C ARG A 2 6.96 -22.18 -3.57
N TRP A 3 8.05 -22.66 -4.18
CA TRP A 3 8.92 -21.85 -5.02
C TRP A 3 8.46 -21.89 -6.47
N THR A 4 8.37 -20.73 -7.11
CA THR A 4 7.98 -20.60 -8.52
C THR A 4 8.92 -19.64 -9.22
N ILE A 5 9.70 -20.14 -10.17
CA ILE A 5 10.60 -19.31 -10.98
C ILE A 5 9.78 -18.68 -12.10
N LYS A 6 9.95 -17.37 -12.30
CA LYS A 6 9.32 -16.67 -13.43
C LYS A 6 9.84 -17.19 -14.77
N PRO A 7 9.02 -17.20 -15.81
CA PRO A 7 9.47 -17.59 -17.14
C PRO A 7 10.68 -16.76 -17.59
N LYS A 8 11.66 -17.41 -18.22
CA LYS A 8 12.76 -16.72 -18.88
C LYS A 8 12.21 -15.93 -20.07
N PRO A 9 12.67 -14.69 -20.30
CA PRO A 9 12.33 -13.94 -21.50
C PRO A 9 12.78 -14.63 -22.78
N GLU A 10 12.18 -14.26 -23.90
CA GLU A 10 12.57 -14.75 -25.21
C GLU A 10 14.06 -14.45 -25.48
N SER A 11 14.81 -15.45 -25.98
CA SER A 11 16.26 -15.34 -26.19
C SER A 11 16.66 -14.20 -27.11
N ILE A 12 15.84 -13.88 -28.12
CA ILE A 12 16.08 -12.78 -29.05
C ILE A 12 16.00 -11.44 -28.31
N LYS A 13 14.93 -11.21 -27.53
CA LYS A 13 14.76 -9.98 -26.75
C LYS A 13 15.88 -9.82 -25.72
N LEU A 14 16.23 -10.90 -25.03
CA LEU A 14 17.34 -10.91 -24.08
C LEU A 14 18.67 -10.49 -24.74
N THR A 15 19.00 -11.05 -25.90
CA THR A 15 20.22 -10.73 -26.63
C THR A 15 20.24 -9.25 -27.07
N ILE A 16 19.11 -8.72 -27.54
CA ILE A 16 18.98 -7.31 -27.93
C ILE A 16 19.21 -6.39 -26.72
N MET A 17 18.50 -6.65 -25.60
CA MET A 17 18.59 -5.81 -24.40
C MET A 17 20.01 -5.80 -23.83
N LYS A 18 20.67 -6.94 -23.76
CA LYS A 18 22.08 -7.04 -23.34
C LYS A 18 23.00 -6.16 -24.17
N LYS A 19 22.84 -6.23 -25.49
CA LYS A 19 23.67 -5.46 -26.43
C LYS A 19 23.40 -3.96 -26.34
N VAL A 20 22.13 -3.57 -26.28
CA VAL A 20 21.70 -2.17 -26.28
C VAL A 20 22.07 -1.46 -24.99
N LEU A 21 21.88 -2.12 -23.85
CA LEU A 21 22.12 -1.54 -22.53
C LEU A 21 23.52 -1.87 -21.97
N GLN A 22 24.27 -2.77 -22.60
CA GLN A 22 25.58 -3.27 -22.14
C GLN A 22 25.52 -3.87 -20.72
N VAL A 23 24.45 -4.62 -20.43
CA VAL A 23 24.20 -5.29 -19.15
C VAL A 23 24.33 -6.81 -19.29
N ASP A 24 24.41 -7.50 -18.16
CA ASP A 24 24.41 -8.96 -18.09
C ASP A 24 23.02 -9.58 -18.29
N ASP A 25 22.96 -10.92 -18.33
CA ASP A 25 21.73 -11.68 -18.49
C ASP A 25 20.73 -11.41 -17.37
N THR A 26 21.21 -11.28 -16.15
CA THR A 26 20.40 -11.08 -14.96
C THR A 26 19.65 -9.75 -15.02
N VAL A 27 20.35 -8.66 -15.27
CA VAL A 27 19.74 -7.32 -15.39
C VAL A 27 18.78 -7.25 -16.58
N ALA A 28 19.19 -7.76 -17.74
CA ALA A 28 18.31 -7.79 -18.93
C ALA A 28 17.03 -8.61 -18.69
N THR A 29 17.14 -9.75 -18.00
CA THR A 29 15.99 -10.59 -17.60
C THR A 29 15.04 -9.82 -16.69
N LEU A 30 15.55 -9.15 -15.67
CA LEU A 30 14.75 -8.36 -14.73
C LEU A 30 14.00 -7.21 -15.40
N LEU A 31 14.62 -6.53 -16.36
CA LEU A 31 13.97 -5.45 -17.12
C LEU A 31 12.84 -6.00 -18.00
N LEU A 32 13.12 -7.04 -18.78
CA LEU A 32 12.11 -7.67 -19.64
C LEU A 32 10.93 -8.25 -18.87
N GLN A 33 11.15 -8.81 -17.67
CA GLN A 33 10.08 -9.28 -16.79
C GLN A 33 9.19 -8.15 -16.24
N ARG A 34 9.65 -6.90 -16.32
CA ARG A 34 8.92 -5.67 -15.96
C ARG A 34 8.29 -4.98 -17.18
N GLY A 35 8.37 -5.60 -18.35
CA GLY A 35 7.87 -5.01 -19.60
C GLY A 35 8.77 -3.90 -20.18
N ILE A 36 10.00 -3.77 -19.67
CA ILE A 36 10.97 -2.79 -20.16
C ILE A 36 11.81 -3.46 -21.25
N ASP A 37 11.47 -3.23 -22.52
CA ASP A 37 12.05 -3.94 -23.65
C ASP A 37 12.71 -3.02 -24.72
N THR A 38 12.78 -1.71 -24.44
CA THR A 38 13.44 -0.71 -25.28
C THR A 38 14.47 0.09 -24.50
N TYR A 39 15.40 0.73 -25.22
CA TYR A 39 16.37 1.65 -24.61
C TYR A 39 15.68 2.85 -23.94
N GLU A 40 14.70 3.45 -24.61
CA GLU A 40 13.99 4.62 -24.06
C GLU A 40 13.21 4.26 -22.80
N ALA A 41 12.50 3.12 -22.79
CA ALA A 41 11.83 2.64 -21.59
C ALA A 41 12.81 2.38 -20.43
N ALA A 42 13.99 1.79 -20.72
CA ALA A 42 15.02 1.58 -19.71
C ALA A 42 15.61 2.92 -19.21
N LYS A 43 15.81 3.89 -20.09
CA LYS A 43 16.28 5.23 -19.74
C LYS A 43 15.29 5.91 -18.79
N THR A 44 14.01 5.98 -19.12
CA THR A 44 12.95 6.52 -18.26
C THR A 44 12.90 5.76 -16.92
N PHE A 45 12.99 4.44 -16.94
CA PHE A 45 12.97 3.64 -15.73
C PHE A 45 14.14 3.95 -14.77
N PHE A 46 15.38 4.08 -15.29
CA PHE A 46 16.57 4.37 -14.47
C PHE A 46 16.79 5.86 -14.19
N ARG A 47 16.15 6.73 -14.94
CA ARG A 47 16.30 8.20 -14.87
C ARG A 47 14.94 8.89 -14.97
N PRO A 48 14.05 8.67 -13.94
CA PRO A 48 12.75 9.33 -13.91
C PRO A 48 12.89 10.85 -14.04
N SER A 49 11.96 11.46 -14.76
CA SER A 49 11.92 12.90 -15.04
C SER A 49 10.49 13.41 -14.86
N PHE A 50 10.31 14.69 -14.54
CA PHE A 50 8.98 15.31 -14.55
C PHE A 50 8.35 15.34 -15.95
N ASN A 51 9.17 15.25 -17.01
CA ASN A 51 8.69 15.09 -18.37
C ASN A 51 8.04 13.73 -18.66
N ASP A 52 8.20 12.75 -17.77
CA ASP A 52 7.53 11.45 -17.86
C ASP A 52 6.08 11.50 -17.33
N LEU A 53 5.68 12.62 -16.72
CA LEU A 53 4.30 12.83 -16.25
C LEU A 53 3.40 13.19 -17.45
N HIS A 54 2.26 12.52 -17.54
CA HIS A 54 1.29 12.80 -18.59
C HIS A 54 0.61 14.16 -18.39
N ASN A 55 0.20 14.79 -19.48
CA ASN A 55 -0.55 16.05 -19.43
C ASN A 55 -1.85 15.85 -18.62
N PRO A 56 -2.10 16.64 -17.55
CA PRO A 56 -3.29 16.50 -16.72
C PRO A 56 -4.61 16.68 -17.48
N TYR A 57 -4.63 17.48 -18.54
CA TYR A 57 -5.83 17.72 -19.38
C TYR A 57 -6.24 16.52 -20.24
N LEU A 58 -5.44 15.45 -20.29
CA LEU A 58 -5.87 14.16 -20.86
C LEU A 58 -6.89 13.43 -19.96
N MET A 59 -6.98 13.84 -18.68
CA MET A 59 -7.97 13.29 -17.76
C MET A 59 -9.34 13.94 -18.03
N LYS A 60 -10.34 13.10 -18.19
CA LYS A 60 -11.72 13.54 -18.48
C LYS A 60 -12.20 14.52 -17.42
N ASP A 61 -12.87 15.59 -17.85
CA ASP A 61 -13.44 16.67 -17.05
C ASP A 61 -12.41 17.57 -16.32
N MET A 62 -11.09 17.44 -16.59
CA MET A 62 -10.07 18.27 -15.94
C MET A 62 -10.29 19.76 -16.19
N ASP A 63 -10.66 20.14 -17.41
CA ASP A 63 -11.00 21.51 -17.80
C ASP A 63 -12.17 22.09 -16.99
N LYS A 64 -13.20 21.28 -16.75
CA LYS A 64 -14.36 21.67 -15.94
C LYS A 64 -13.99 21.83 -14.46
N ALA A 65 -13.18 20.92 -13.93
CA ALA A 65 -12.70 20.98 -12.55
C ALA A 65 -11.90 22.27 -12.30
N VAL A 66 -10.93 22.55 -13.17
CA VAL A 66 -10.11 23.77 -13.11
C VAL A 66 -11.00 25.00 -13.18
N SER A 67 -11.88 25.13 -14.19
CA SER A 67 -12.75 26.29 -14.37
C SER A 67 -13.67 26.51 -13.17
N ARG A 68 -14.21 25.44 -12.55
CA ARG A 68 -15.09 25.57 -11.38
C ARG A 68 -14.35 26.02 -10.12
N ILE A 69 -13.13 25.52 -9.90
CA ILE A 69 -12.30 25.92 -8.76
C ILE A 69 -11.88 27.40 -8.91
N GLU A 70 -11.48 27.82 -10.09
CA GLU A 70 -11.13 29.21 -10.36
C GLU A 70 -12.31 30.15 -10.13
N ALA A 71 -13.49 29.80 -10.65
CA ALA A 71 -14.70 30.58 -10.38
C ALA A 71 -15.00 30.67 -8.87
N ALA A 72 -14.77 29.59 -8.10
CA ALA A 72 -14.94 29.64 -6.65
C ALA A 72 -13.96 30.60 -5.98
N ILE A 73 -12.69 30.58 -6.40
CA ILE A 73 -11.66 31.49 -5.86
C ILE A 73 -11.98 32.94 -6.22
N GLU A 74 -12.30 33.23 -7.48
CA GLU A 74 -12.62 34.56 -7.96
C GLU A 74 -13.85 35.16 -7.25
N ASN A 75 -14.86 34.34 -6.98
CA ASN A 75 -16.09 34.75 -6.30
C ASN A 75 -15.99 34.68 -4.75
N ASN A 76 -14.83 34.36 -4.19
CA ASN A 76 -14.61 34.17 -2.75
C ASN A 76 -15.59 33.16 -2.11
N GLU A 77 -15.91 32.09 -2.84
CA GLU A 77 -16.76 31.01 -2.34
C GLU A 77 -16.01 30.15 -1.29
N ASN A 78 -16.78 29.56 -0.35
CA ASN A 78 -16.26 28.61 0.60
C ASN A 78 -16.08 27.23 -0.07
N ILE A 79 -14.88 26.66 -0.01
CA ILE A 79 -14.50 25.37 -0.59
C ILE A 79 -14.26 24.36 0.52
N LEU A 80 -14.95 23.22 0.49
CA LEU A 80 -14.72 22.10 1.39
C LEU A 80 -13.88 21.02 0.69
N VAL A 81 -12.69 20.78 1.19
CA VAL A 81 -11.83 19.66 0.76
C VAL A 81 -12.19 18.44 1.58
N TYR A 82 -12.81 17.47 0.93
CA TYR A 82 -13.34 16.25 1.52
C TYR A 82 -12.48 15.05 1.13
N GLY A 83 -12.19 14.12 2.04
CA GLY A 83 -11.50 12.88 1.71
C GLY A 83 -11.84 11.76 2.66
N ASP A 84 -11.38 10.53 2.36
CA ASP A 84 -11.57 9.40 3.26
C ASP A 84 -10.58 9.43 4.43
N TYR A 85 -10.79 8.55 5.41
CA TYR A 85 -10.05 8.52 6.70
C TYR A 85 -8.74 7.70 6.66
N ASP A 86 -8.38 7.08 5.56
CA ASP A 86 -7.12 6.34 5.44
C ASP A 86 -5.96 7.23 4.98
N VAL A 87 -4.81 6.64 4.65
CA VAL A 87 -3.62 7.43 4.28
C VAL A 87 -3.81 8.14 2.96
N ASP A 88 -4.39 7.49 1.94
CA ASP A 88 -4.59 8.13 0.65
C ASP A 88 -5.57 9.30 0.75
N GLY A 89 -6.72 9.09 1.42
CA GLY A 89 -7.70 10.16 1.65
C GLY A 89 -7.14 11.32 2.47
N THR A 90 -6.48 11.05 3.59
CA THR A 90 -5.93 12.12 4.47
C THR A 90 -4.76 12.87 3.85
N THR A 91 -3.86 12.21 3.11
CA THR A 91 -2.79 12.89 2.36
C THR A 91 -3.34 13.68 1.18
N SER A 92 -4.38 13.19 0.51
CA SER A 92 -5.10 13.91 -0.55
C SER A 92 -5.72 15.21 -0.05
N VAL A 93 -6.39 15.15 1.11
CA VAL A 93 -6.98 16.34 1.75
C VAL A 93 -5.90 17.32 2.17
N ALA A 94 -4.80 16.84 2.78
CA ALA A 94 -3.67 17.68 3.15
C ALA A 94 -3.03 18.35 1.94
N LEU A 95 -2.84 17.61 0.85
CA LEU A 95 -2.29 18.09 -0.41
C LEU A 95 -3.15 19.21 -1.01
N MET A 96 -4.43 18.94 -1.26
CA MET A 96 -5.33 19.86 -1.92
C MET A 96 -5.60 21.11 -1.06
N SER A 97 -5.85 20.93 0.25
CA SER A 97 -6.08 22.06 1.15
C SER A 97 -4.85 22.95 1.33
N SER A 98 -3.65 22.37 1.39
CA SER A 98 -2.40 23.14 1.45
C SER A 98 -2.21 23.99 0.18
N TYR A 99 -2.46 23.41 -1.00
CA TYR A 99 -2.36 24.14 -2.26
C TYR A 99 -3.41 25.25 -2.36
N LEU A 100 -4.69 24.96 -2.12
CA LEU A 100 -5.76 25.95 -2.23
C LEU A 100 -5.61 27.11 -1.23
N LYS A 101 -5.09 26.87 -0.03
CA LYS A 101 -4.76 27.91 0.95
C LYS A 101 -3.69 28.90 0.47
N THR A 102 -2.92 28.58 -0.56
CA THR A 102 -2.02 29.55 -1.22
C THR A 102 -2.78 30.52 -2.14
N LYS A 103 -4.05 30.22 -2.46
CA LYS A 103 -4.89 30.99 -3.40
C LYS A 103 -6.05 31.69 -2.72
N THR A 104 -6.61 31.13 -1.66
CA THR A 104 -7.74 31.67 -0.90
C THR A 104 -7.72 31.20 0.54
N GLU A 105 -8.25 32.03 1.45
CA GLU A 105 -8.43 31.67 2.87
C GLU A 105 -9.72 30.83 3.08
N ASN A 106 -10.64 30.82 2.11
CA ASN A 106 -11.96 30.21 2.21
C ASN A 106 -11.94 28.69 1.98
N VAL A 107 -11.02 27.98 2.65
CA VAL A 107 -10.83 26.53 2.51
C VAL A 107 -10.91 25.85 3.87
N ALA A 108 -11.81 24.87 4.00
CA ALA A 108 -11.84 23.96 5.14
C ALA A 108 -11.70 22.51 4.70
N THR A 109 -11.47 21.63 5.66
CA THR A 109 -11.27 20.18 5.41
C THR A 109 -12.32 19.36 6.15
N TYR A 110 -12.70 18.22 5.58
CA TYR A 110 -13.61 17.27 6.20
C TYR A 110 -13.15 15.84 5.97
N ILE A 111 -13.09 15.08 7.05
CA ILE A 111 -12.86 13.62 7.02
C ILE A 111 -14.08 12.98 7.72
N PRO A 112 -14.75 11.99 7.11
CA PRO A 112 -15.88 11.31 7.74
C PRO A 112 -15.44 10.47 8.94
N ASP A 113 -16.31 10.37 9.95
CA ASP A 113 -16.10 9.44 11.05
C ASP A 113 -16.25 8.00 10.58
N ARG A 114 -15.20 7.21 10.73
CA ARG A 114 -15.13 5.81 10.30
C ARG A 114 -16.27 4.94 10.82
N TYR A 115 -16.76 5.21 12.04
CA TYR A 115 -17.72 4.36 12.75
C TYR A 115 -19.15 4.83 12.58
N VAL A 116 -19.35 6.14 12.48
CA VAL A 116 -20.67 6.77 12.44
C VAL A 116 -21.13 7.01 11.00
N GLU A 117 -20.22 7.41 10.12
CA GLU A 117 -20.51 7.78 8.73
C GLU A 117 -20.11 6.72 7.72
N GLY A 118 -19.08 5.92 8.05
CA GLY A 118 -18.55 4.89 7.18
C GLY A 118 -17.54 5.42 6.17
N TYR A 119 -17.34 4.67 5.09
CA TYR A 119 -16.38 4.98 4.03
C TYR A 119 -16.97 5.93 2.99
N GLY A 120 -16.16 6.90 2.55
CA GLY A 120 -16.44 7.77 1.42
C GLY A 120 -17.41 8.91 1.74
N VAL A 121 -18.04 9.47 0.73
CA VAL A 121 -18.94 10.62 0.88
C VAL A 121 -20.15 10.28 1.77
N SER A 122 -20.46 11.11 2.76
CA SER A 122 -21.57 10.94 3.70
C SER A 122 -22.61 12.05 3.58
N TYR A 123 -23.86 11.77 3.95
CA TYR A 123 -24.91 12.80 4.06
C TYR A 123 -24.56 13.84 5.13
N LYS A 124 -23.96 13.41 6.27
CA LYS A 124 -23.52 14.35 7.32
C LYS A 124 -22.46 15.33 6.83
N GLY A 125 -21.51 14.88 6.00
CA GLY A 125 -20.51 15.75 5.42
C GLY A 125 -21.12 16.78 4.45
N ILE A 126 -22.18 16.40 3.72
CA ILE A 126 -22.93 17.31 2.85
C ILE A 126 -23.77 18.31 3.69
N ASP A 127 -24.43 17.82 4.75
CA ASP A 127 -25.18 18.69 5.66
C ASP A 127 -24.24 19.68 6.37
N PHE A 128 -23.05 19.22 6.79
CA PHE A 128 -22.00 20.09 7.32
C PHE A 128 -21.61 21.19 6.32
N ALA A 129 -21.49 20.85 5.04
CA ALA A 129 -21.17 21.83 3.99
C ALA A 129 -22.28 22.87 3.85
N GLU A 130 -23.55 22.45 3.83
CA GLU A 130 -24.72 23.37 3.77
C GLU A 130 -24.78 24.30 4.99
N ASP A 131 -24.70 23.72 6.19
CA ASP A 131 -24.79 24.44 7.47
C ASP A 131 -23.69 25.50 7.65
N ASN A 132 -22.55 25.32 7.01
CA ASN A 132 -21.40 26.22 7.07
C ASN A 132 -21.20 27.05 5.78
N GLY A 133 -22.16 27.02 4.86
CA GLY A 133 -22.17 27.87 3.66
C GLY A 133 -21.09 27.53 2.63
N PHE A 134 -20.71 26.27 2.50
CA PHE A 134 -19.83 25.81 1.43
C PHE A 134 -20.63 25.58 0.15
N SER A 135 -20.18 26.15 -0.97
CA SER A 135 -20.80 26.01 -2.28
C SER A 135 -20.13 24.97 -3.18
N LEU A 136 -18.91 24.55 -2.82
CA LEU A 136 -18.11 23.57 -3.56
C LEU A 136 -17.48 22.55 -2.61
N ILE A 137 -17.69 21.26 -2.92
CA ILE A 137 -16.98 20.14 -2.29
C ILE A 137 -16.02 19.55 -3.32
N ILE A 138 -14.74 19.45 -2.96
CA ILE A 138 -13.73 18.69 -3.72
C ILE A 138 -13.49 17.39 -2.95
N ALA A 139 -14.08 16.29 -3.44
CA ALA A 139 -13.96 14.97 -2.85
C ALA A 139 -12.74 14.25 -3.44
N LEU A 140 -11.86 13.77 -2.58
CA LEU A 140 -10.58 13.12 -2.92
C LEU A 140 -10.57 11.70 -2.39
N ASP A 141 -10.08 10.77 -3.20
CA ASP A 141 -9.98 9.34 -2.89
C ASP A 141 -11.34 8.68 -2.56
N CYS A 142 -12.41 9.29 -3.00
CA CYS A 142 -13.78 8.79 -2.83
C CYS A 142 -14.76 9.51 -3.75
N GLY A 143 -15.93 8.92 -3.95
CA GLY A 143 -17.04 9.61 -4.55
C GLY A 143 -17.47 9.10 -5.92
N VAL A 144 -16.66 8.34 -6.65
CA VAL A 144 -17.00 7.87 -8.02
C VAL A 144 -18.26 7.01 -8.08
N LYS A 145 -18.71 6.44 -6.95
CA LYS A 145 -19.98 5.69 -6.81
C LYS A 145 -21.06 6.43 -6.02
N ALA A 146 -20.83 7.67 -5.61
CA ALA A 146 -21.71 8.41 -4.70
C ALA A 146 -22.88 9.11 -5.41
N ILE A 147 -23.60 8.41 -6.29
CA ILE A 147 -24.65 8.97 -7.17
C ILE A 147 -25.74 9.72 -6.37
N GLU A 148 -26.35 9.04 -5.38
CA GLU A 148 -27.42 9.61 -4.58
C GLU A 148 -26.96 10.81 -3.72
N LYS A 149 -25.74 10.72 -3.19
CA LYS A 149 -25.16 11.75 -2.33
C LYS A 149 -24.79 13.00 -3.12
N VAL A 150 -24.27 12.85 -4.32
CA VAL A 150 -24.03 13.98 -5.24
C VAL A 150 -25.35 14.63 -5.67
N ALA A 151 -26.38 13.83 -5.96
CA ALA A 151 -27.71 14.36 -6.25
C ALA A 151 -28.31 15.12 -5.05
N TYR A 152 -28.09 14.60 -3.83
CA TYR A 152 -28.52 15.27 -2.60
C TYR A 152 -27.83 16.63 -2.41
N ALA A 153 -26.52 16.70 -2.63
CA ALA A 153 -25.75 17.94 -2.56
C ALA A 153 -26.21 18.97 -3.62
N LYS A 154 -26.49 18.51 -4.85
CA LYS A 154 -27.03 19.33 -5.93
C LYS A 154 -28.38 19.95 -5.55
N GLY A 155 -29.24 19.20 -4.83
CA GLY A 155 -30.50 19.71 -4.26
C GLY A 155 -30.33 20.83 -3.22
N LYS A 156 -29.12 20.94 -2.62
CA LYS A 156 -28.71 21.98 -1.67
C LYS A 156 -27.86 23.08 -2.31
N SER A 157 -27.76 23.11 -3.64
CA SER A 157 -26.93 24.05 -4.40
C SER A 157 -25.45 23.97 -4.06
N ILE A 158 -24.96 22.78 -3.74
CA ILE A 158 -23.55 22.47 -3.49
C ILE A 158 -23.00 21.68 -4.68
N ASP A 159 -21.99 22.23 -5.34
CA ASP A 159 -21.29 21.59 -6.44
C ASP A 159 -20.28 20.57 -5.93
N PHE A 160 -20.08 19.52 -6.73
CA PHE A 160 -19.06 18.50 -6.47
C PHE A 160 -18.02 18.44 -7.59
N ILE A 161 -16.74 18.32 -7.18
CA ILE A 161 -15.64 17.82 -8.00
C ILE A 161 -15.15 16.55 -7.33
N ILE A 162 -15.05 15.46 -8.08
CA ILE A 162 -14.61 14.15 -7.58
C ILE A 162 -13.22 13.85 -8.18
N CYS A 163 -12.24 13.58 -7.33
CA CYS A 163 -10.89 13.11 -7.66
C CYS A 163 -10.72 11.71 -7.07
N ASP A 164 -11.00 10.68 -7.86
CA ASP A 164 -11.05 9.31 -7.39
C ASP A 164 -10.24 8.39 -8.30
N HIS A 165 -9.89 7.21 -7.81
CA HIS A 165 -9.16 6.19 -8.56
C HIS A 165 -9.78 4.79 -8.41
N HIS A 166 -10.86 4.70 -7.66
CA HIS A 166 -11.61 3.46 -7.50
C HIS A 166 -12.33 3.09 -8.80
N ARG A 167 -12.58 1.80 -8.99
CA ARG A 167 -13.33 1.33 -10.16
C ARG A 167 -14.73 1.94 -10.15
N PRO A 168 -15.12 2.68 -11.20
CA PRO A 168 -16.46 3.27 -11.31
C PRO A 168 -17.56 2.19 -11.28
N GLY A 169 -18.79 2.60 -10.96
CA GLY A 169 -20.01 1.81 -11.17
C GLY A 169 -20.51 1.90 -12.60
N ASP A 170 -21.67 1.32 -12.86
CA ASP A 170 -22.33 1.36 -14.19
C ASP A 170 -22.74 2.80 -14.60
N LYS A 171 -22.86 3.68 -13.61
CA LYS A 171 -23.18 5.10 -13.81
C LYS A 171 -22.20 5.97 -13.04
N ILE A 172 -21.88 7.12 -13.61
CA ILE A 172 -21.04 8.16 -13.00
C ILE A 172 -21.96 9.20 -12.32
N PRO A 173 -21.60 9.71 -11.11
CA PRO A 173 -22.35 10.79 -10.46
C PRO A 173 -22.44 12.05 -11.33
N GLU A 174 -23.56 12.76 -11.29
CA GLU A 174 -23.76 14.04 -11.99
C GLU A 174 -23.09 15.22 -11.25
N ALA A 175 -21.79 15.08 -10.97
CA ALA A 175 -20.94 16.13 -10.44
C ALA A 175 -20.52 17.11 -11.56
N VAL A 176 -20.00 18.29 -11.19
CA VAL A 176 -19.42 19.24 -12.15
C VAL A 176 -18.27 18.61 -12.92
N ALA A 177 -17.43 17.86 -12.21
CA ALA A 177 -16.34 17.11 -12.79
C ALA A 177 -16.10 15.80 -12.02
N VAL A 178 -15.74 14.73 -12.74
CA VAL A 178 -15.33 13.45 -12.16
C VAL A 178 -13.99 13.06 -12.77
N LEU A 179 -12.91 13.34 -12.03
CA LEU A 179 -11.54 13.00 -12.39
C LEU A 179 -11.24 11.60 -11.89
N ASP A 180 -11.33 10.62 -12.79
CA ASP A 180 -10.97 9.25 -12.49
C ASP A 180 -10.39 8.61 -13.76
N PRO A 181 -9.11 8.21 -13.74
CA PRO A 181 -8.47 7.60 -14.90
C PRO A 181 -9.10 6.26 -15.31
N LYS A 182 -9.80 5.56 -14.38
CA LYS A 182 -10.42 4.24 -14.63
C LYS A 182 -11.81 4.31 -15.27
N ARG A 183 -12.35 5.49 -15.51
CA ARG A 183 -13.59 5.65 -16.29
C ARG A 183 -13.41 5.15 -17.72
N ASP A 184 -14.41 4.48 -18.26
CA ASP A 184 -14.38 3.95 -19.63
C ASP A 184 -14.25 5.06 -20.69
N ASP A 185 -14.78 6.26 -20.42
CA ASP A 185 -14.74 7.43 -21.31
C ASP A 185 -13.53 8.34 -21.05
N CYS A 186 -12.58 7.94 -20.20
CA CYS A 186 -11.36 8.69 -19.89
C CYS A 186 -10.19 8.18 -20.73
N THR A 187 -9.53 9.08 -21.46
CA THR A 187 -8.37 8.76 -22.30
C THR A 187 -7.02 8.93 -21.62
N TYR A 188 -7.02 9.20 -20.30
CA TYR A 188 -5.78 9.33 -19.55
C TYR A 188 -4.94 8.05 -19.65
N PRO A 189 -3.66 8.14 -20.04
CA PRO A 189 -2.87 6.97 -20.40
C PRO A 189 -2.63 6.00 -19.23
N PHE A 190 -2.39 6.53 -18.03
CA PHE A 190 -2.08 5.75 -16.85
C PHE A 190 -3.30 5.60 -15.92
N LYS A 191 -3.73 4.36 -15.65
CA LYS A 191 -4.97 4.07 -14.94
C LYS A 191 -4.80 3.84 -13.43
N GLU A 192 -3.56 3.73 -12.96
CA GLU A 192 -3.25 3.24 -11.61
C GLU A 192 -2.69 4.34 -10.69
N LEU A 193 -3.06 5.61 -10.90
CA LEU A 193 -2.81 6.66 -9.91
C LEU A 193 -3.57 6.32 -8.61
N CYS A 194 -3.02 6.69 -7.45
CA CYS A 194 -3.78 6.74 -6.20
C CYS A 194 -4.63 8.02 -6.13
N GLY A 195 -5.55 8.13 -5.17
CA GLY A 195 -6.40 9.32 -5.00
C GLY A 195 -5.62 10.61 -4.84
N CYS A 196 -4.54 10.58 -4.03
CA CYS A 196 -3.61 11.71 -3.88
C CYS A 196 -2.89 12.04 -5.19
N GLY A 197 -2.56 11.03 -6.01
CA GLY A 197 -2.00 11.22 -7.35
C GLY A 197 -2.97 11.92 -8.30
N VAL A 198 -4.25 11.57 -8.29
CA VAL A 198 -5.29 12.27 -9.06
C VAL A 198 -5.43 13.72 -8.57
N GLY A 199 -5.45 13.94 -7.25
CA GLY A 199 -5.44 15.29 -6.66
C GLY A 199 -4.23 16.10 -7.07
N PHE A 200 -3.04 15.49 -7.12
CA PHE A 200 -1.81 16.15 -7.60
C PHE A 200 -1.90 16.54 -9.08
N LYS A 201 -2.51 15.71 -9.93
CA LYS A 201 -2.75 16.08 -11.35
C LYS A 201 -3.68 17.27 -11.49
N LEU A 202 -4.72 17.39 -10.62
CA LEU A 202 -5.57 18.58 -10.58
C LEU A 202 -4.77 19.82 -10.15
N ILE A 203 -3.89 19.71 -9.15
CA ILE A 203 -3.01 20.82 -8.75
C ILE A 203 -2.08 21.20 -9.91
N CYS A 204 -1.50 20.25 -10.64
CA CYS A 204 -0.69 20.55 -11.82
C CYS A 204 -1.48 21.37 -12.84
N ALA A 205 -2.74 20.98 -13.16
CA ALA A 205 -3.58 21.72 -14.10
C ALA A 205 -3.93 23.15 -13.61
N LEU A 206 -4.20 23.31 -12.33
CA LEU A 206 -4.42 24.63 -11.73
C LEU A 206 -3.17 25.52 -11.76
N ALA A 207 -2.00 24.92 -11.54
CA ALA A 207 -0.74 25.64 -11.47
C ALA A 207 -0.22 26.07 -12.85
N GLU A 208 -0.61 25.40 -13.94
CA GLU A 208 -0.24 25.80 -15.31
C GLU A 208 -0.67 27.24 -15.65
N LYS A 209 -1.77 27.72 -15.07
CA LYS A 209 -2.20 29.11 -15.26
C LYS A 209 -1.31 30.14 -14.60
N ASP A 210 -0.56 29.75 -13.57
CA ASP A 210 0.49 30.57 -12.96
C ASP A 210 1.85 30.33 -13.62
N GLU A 211 1.88 29.72 -14.80
CA GLU A 211 3.09 29.34 -15.54
C GLU A 211 4.01 28.38 -14.75
N LYS A 212 3.46 27.63 -13.79
CA LYS A 212 4.19 26.65 -12.99
C LYS A 212 4.18 25.28 -13.64
N THR A 213 5.28 24.56 -13.49
CA THR A 213 5.48 23.19 -13.93
C THR A 213 5.34 22.21 -12.75
N PRO A 214 5.23 20.89 -12.99
CA PRO A 214 5.26 19.91 -11.90
C PRO A 214 6.52 19.97 -11.03
N GLU A 215 7.67 20.46 -11.55
CA GLU A 215 8.88 20.68 -10.78
C GLU A 215 8.71 21.76 -9.70
N ASP A 216 7.91 22.78 -9.97
CA ASP A 216 7.62 23.86 -9.02
C ASP A 216 6.66 23.41 -7.89
N LEU A 217 6.11 22.20 -8.00
CA LEU A 217 5.20 21.57 -7.05
C LEU A 217 5.83 20.42 -6.27
N VAL A 218 7.17 20.30 -6.35
CA VAL A 218 7.92 19.18 -5.75
C VAL A 218 7.68 19.06 -4.24
N GLU A 219 7.43 20.14 -3.55
CA GLU A 219 7.18 20.18 -2.10
C GLU A 219 5.96 19.36 -1.67
N TYR A 220 5.01 19.09 -2.58
CA TYR A 220 3.83 18.28 -2.30
C TYR A 220 4.06 16.78 -2.49
N LEU A 221 5.18 16.37 -3.06
CA LEU A 221 5.42 14.98 -3.44
C LEU A 221 5.71 14.06 -2.25
N ASP A 222 6.06 14.59 -1.09
CA ASP A 222 6.14 13.81 0.14
C ASP A 222 4.78 13.18 0.50
N LEU A 223 3.66 13.89 0.30
CA LEU A 223 2.31 13.37 0.47
C LEU A 223 1.96 12.34 -0.60
N VAL A 224 2.27 12.65 -1.86
CA VAL A 224 1.95 11.75 -2.99
C VAL A 224 2.71 10.43 -2.87
N ALA A 225 4.02 10.46 -2.54
CA ALA A 225 4.79 9.23 -2.32
C ALA A 225 4.28 8.43 -1.11
N THR A 226 3.79 9.11 -0.07
CA THR A 226 3.18 8.47 1.09
C THR A 226 1.90 7.75 0.72
N ALA A 227 1.03 8.38 -0.06
CA ALA A 227 -0.18 7.78 -0.60
C ALA A 227 0.11 6.57 -1.50
N ILE A 228 1.00 6.72 -2.49
CA ILE A 228 1.43 5.65 -3.39
C ILE A 228 1.89 4.41 -2.61
N GLY A 229 2.71 4.62 -1.58
CA GLY A 229 3.19 3.53 -0.73
C GLY A 229 2.08 2.89 0.09
N ALA A 230 1.20 3.68 0.69
CA ALA A 230 0.16 3.22 1.61
C ALA A 230 -1.00 2.51 0.91
N ASP A 231 -1.41 3.00 -0.25
CA ASP A 231 -2.51 2.41 -1.05
C ASP A 231 -2.04 1.22 -1.91
N ILE A 232 -0.72 0.92 -1.88
CA ILE A 232 -0.13 -0.26 -2.55
C ILE A 232 -0.37 -0.26 -4.07
N VAL A 233 -0.50 0.93 -4.68
CA VAL A 233 -0.62 1.07 -6.15
C VAL A 233 0.69 0.69 -6.86
N PRO A 234 0.65 0.29 -8.14
CA PRO A 234 1.85 -0.12 -8.88
C PRO A 234 2.91 0.99 -8.98
N ILE A 235 4.16 0.67 -8.68
CA ILE A 235 5.34 1.57 -8.79
C ILE A 235 5.87 1.51 -10.23
N VAL A 236 5.04 1.91 -11.16
CA VAL A 236 5.33 1.97 -12.59
C VAL A 236 4.83 3.29 -13.15
N ASP A 237 5.27 3.66 -14.37
CA ASP A 237 4.82 4.87 -15.07
C ASP A 237 4.92 6.12 -14.17
N GLU A 238 3.89 6.98 -14.11
CA GLU A 238 3.88 8.19 -13.29
C GLU A 238 4.06 7.91 -11.79
N ASN A 239 3.47 6.85 -11.25
CA ASN A 239 3.65 6.49 -9.84
C ASN A 239 5.12 6.26 -9.49
N ARG A 240 5.91 5.71 -10.43
CA ARG A 240 7.35 5.55 -10.22
C ARG A 240 8.07 6.89 -10.16
N ALA A 241 7.78 7.81 -11.08
CA ALA A 241 8.39 9.14 -11.08
C ALA A 241 7.99 9.94 -9.82
N LEU A 242 6.69 9.96 -9.48
CA LEU A 242 6.16 10.63 -8.31
C LEU A 242 6.73 10.06 -7.00
N ALA A 243 6.83 8.74 -6.87
CA ALA A 243 7.44 8.09 -5.71
C ALA A 243 8.95 8.35 -5.62
N TYR A 244 9.66 8.38 -6.76
CA TYR A 244 11.10 8.66 -6.80
C TYR A 244 11.40 10.07 -6.29
N PHE A 245 10.73 11.10 -6.82
CA PHE A 245 10.92 12.48 -6.37
C PHE A 245 10.36 12.73 -4.97
N GLY A 246 9.22 12.13 -4.64
CA GLY A 246 8.62 12.26 -3.31
C GLY A 246 9.48 11.65 -2.21
N LEU A 247 10.17 10.52 -2.46
CA LEU A 247 11.17 9.99 -1.53
C LEU A 247 12.37 10.92 -1.36
N GLN A 248 12.80 11.63 -2.41
CA GLN A 248 13.84 12.63 -2.27
C GLN A 248 13.40 13.79 -1.35
N VAL A 249 12.14 14.24 -1.47
CA VAL A 249 11.58 15.25 -0.55
C VAL A 249 11.52 14.72 0.88
N ILE A 250 11.01 13.49 1.10
CA ILE A 250 10.95 12.86 2.43
C ILE A 250 12.34 12.79 3.06
N ASN A 251 13.37 12.48 2.30
CA ASN A 251 14.74 12.29 2.77
C ASN A 251 15.57 13.58 2.87
N SER A 252 15.13 14.69 2.26
CA SER A 252 15.90 15.95 2.25
C SER A 252 15.21 17.08 3.00
N ASN A 253 14.01 17.44 2.59
CA ASN A 253 13.27 18.57 3.14
C ASN A 253 11.75 18.29 3.20
N PRO A 254 11.31 17.31 4.00
CA PRO A 254 9.90 17.00 4.16
C PRO A 254 9.16 18.12 4.90
N ARG A 255 7.84 18.21 4.69
CA ARG A 255 6.99 19.12 5.45
C ARG A 255 7.12 18.92 6.96
N PRO A 256 6.83 19.94 7.80
CA PRO A 256 7.02 19.86 9.26
C PRO A 256 6.36 18.64 9.90
N GLY A 257 5.12 18.28 9.51
CA GLY A 257 4.42 17.11 10.04
C GLY A 257 5.10 15.79 9.70
N MET A 258 5.59 15.64 8.46
CA MET A 258 6.37 14.47 8.05
C MET A 258 7.70 14.40 8.79
N LYS A 259 8.41 15.52 8.87
CA LYS A 259 9.67 15.63 9.60
C LYS A 259 9.52 15.24 11.08
N ALA A 260 8.44 15.66 11.71
CA ALA A 260 8.15 15.29 13.10
C ALA A 260 7.89 13.78 13.25
N MET A 261 7.12 13.16 12.35
CA MET A 261 6.86 11.72 12.38
C MET A 261 8.11 10.84 12.21
N ILE A 262 9.09 11.31 11.44
CA ILE A 262 10.31 10.52 11.15
C ILE A 262 11.49 10.89 12.04
N ALA A 263 11.36 11.85 12.95
CA ALA A 263 12.45 12.37 13.78
C ALA A 263 13.19 11.29 14.60
N GLU A 264 12.47 10.27 15.08
CA GLU A 264 13.03 9.15 15.87
C GLU A 264 13.50 7.97 15.00
N VAL A 265 13.37 8.06 13.68
CA VAL A 265 13.74 6.95 12.78
C VAL A 265 15.22 6.96 12.53
N LYS A 266 15.92 5.93 13.04
CA LYS A 266 17.39 5.78 12.90
C LYS A 266 17.75 5.12 11.57
N LYS A 267 17.53 5.81 10.47
CA LYS A 267 17.93 5.41 9.12
C LYS A 267 18.47 6.61 8.37
N ASP A 268 19.51 6.41 7.57
CA ASP A 268 20.12 7.47 6.75
C ASP A 268 19.20 7.86 5.58
N GLU A 269 18.48 6.88 5.02
CA GLU A 269 17.56 7.08 3.90
C GLU A 269 16.33 6.17 4.05
N LEU A 270 15.15 6.79 3.93
CA LEU A 270 13.85 6.08 3.95
C LEU A 270 13.47 5.64 2.53
N THR A 271 12.89 4.45 2.45
CA THR A 271 12.38 3.83 1.23
C THR A 271 10.85 3.76 1.24
N ILE A 272 10.22 3.36 0.13
CA ILE A 272 8.77 3.08 0.10
C ILE A 272 8.39 2.03 1.14
N THR A 273 9.24 1.04 1.39
CA THR A 273 9.00 0.06 2.48
C THR A 273 8.90 0.74 3.84
N ASP A 274 9.74 1.75 4.11
CA ASP A 274 9.66 2.51 5.35
C ASP A 274 8.41 3.40 5.40
N VAL A 275 8.01 3.98 4.29
CA VAL A 275 6.71 4.68 4.19
C VAL A 275 5.56 3.75 4.59
N VAL A 276 5.51 2.53 4.02
CA VAL A 276 4.45 1.54 4.28
C VAL A 276 4.45 1.05 5.74
N PHE A 277 5.62 0.84 6.35
CA PHE A 277 5.71 0.19 7.67
C PHE A 277 5.97 1.16 8.83
N ILE A 278 6.38 2.41 8.56
CA ILE A 278 6.68 3.41 9.59
C ILE A 278 5.71 4.58 9.52
N ILE A 279 5.54 5.23 8.35
CA ILE A 279 4.74 6.45 8.20
C ILE A 279 3.25 6.13 8.09
N ALA A 280 2.87 5.30 7.13
CA ALA A 280 1.47 4.97 6.86
C ALA A 280 0.72 4.37 8.07
N PRO A 281 1.30 3.47 8.89
CA PRO A 281 0.61 2.97 10.09
C PRO A 281 0.33 4.04 11.15
N ARG A 282 1.16 5.08 11.25
CA ARG A 282 0.95 6.22 12.14
C ARG A 282 -0.25 7.04 11.70
N ILE A 283 -0.27 7.44 10.42
CA ILE A 283 -1.39 8.20 9.82
C ILE A 283 -2.69 7.40 9.96
N ASN A 284 -2.69 6.12 9.59
CA ASN A 284 -3.85 5.23 9.71
C ASN A 284 -4.34 5.05 11.16
N ALA A 285 -3.45 5.13 12.15
CA ALA A 285 -3.83 4.98 13.55
C ALA A 285 -4.77 6.11 14.02
N ALA A 286 -4.62 7.32 13.51
CA ALA A 286 -5.54 8.42 13.79
C ALA A 286 -6.99 8.06 13.43
N GLY A 287 -7.26 7.62 12.20
CA GLY A 287 -8.61 7.23 11.74
C GLY A 287 -9.13 5.91 12.35
N ARG A 288 -8.27 5.09 12.98
CA ARG A 288 -8.66 3.83 13.62
C ARG A 288 -8.96 3.99 15.11
N MET A 289 -8.20 4.81 15.81
CA MET A 289 -8.27 4.96 17.27
C MET A 289 -8.99 6.22 17.71
N LYS A 290 -9.03 7.23 16.84
CA LYS A 290 -9.65 8.55 17.09
C LYS A 290 -10.39 9.03 15.82
N HIS A 291 -9.90 10.07 15.18
CA HIS A 291 -10.50 10.67 13.99
C HIS A 291 -9.42 11.04 12.95
N GLY A 292 -9.69 10.83 11.67
CA GLY A 292 -8.75 11.10 10.58
C GLY A 292 -8.26 12.56 10.49
N ASN A 293 -9.03 13.52 11.00
CA ASN A 293 -8.64 14.93 11.05
C ASN A 293 -7.32 15.16 11.83
N HIS A 294 -6.97 14.32 12.82
CA HIS A 294 -5.68 14.44 13.50
C HIS A 294 -4.50 14.25 12.55
N ALA A 295 -4.64 13.35 11.57
CA ALA A 295 -3.62 13.16 10.54
C ALA A 295 -3.56 14.37 9.61
N VAL A 296 -4.71 14.89 9.14
CA VAL A 296 -4.75 16.08 8.29
C VAL A 296 -4.14 17.27 9.00
N THR A 297 -4.49 17.50 10.28
CA THR A 297 -3.90 18.58 11.10
C THR A 297 -2.38 18.48 11.15
N LEU A 298 -1.83 17.29 11.45
CA LEU A 298 -0.38 17.08 11.46
C LEU A 298 0.25 17.36 10.09
N LEU A 299 -0.34 16.83 9.01
CA LEU A 299 0.22 16.93 7.66
C LEU A 299 0.12 18.33 7.04
N THR A 300 -0.78 19.18 7.54
CA THR A 300 -0.93 20.58 7.08
C THR A 300 -0.28 21.61 7.99
N GLU A 301 0.25 21.18 9.16
CA GLU A 301 0.93 22.09 10.10
C GLU A 301 2.23 22.62 9.51
N THR A 302 2.44 23.92 9.64
CA THR A 302 3.62 24.63 9.11
C THR A 302 4.66 24.95 10.20
N ASP A 303 4.26 25.03 11.47
CA ASP A 303 5.17 25.18 12.60
C ASP A 303 5.66 23.81 13.09
N PHE A 304 6.98 23.61 13.09
CA PHE A 304 7.58 22.32 13.48
C PHE A 304 7.30 21.97 14.95
N ASN A 305 7.22 22.93 15.86
CA ASN A 305 7.00 22.65 17.29
C ASN A 305 5.56 22.21 17.55
N LEU A 306 4.61 22.77 16.81
CA LEU A 306 3.21 22.31 16.83
C LEU A 306 3.08 20.95 16.15
N ALA A 307 3.71 20.75 15.00
CA ALA A 307 3.76 19.46 14.32
C ALA A 307 4.34 18.35 15.22
N ALA A 308 5.40 18.64 15.98
CA ALA A 308 5.98 17.69 16.92
C ALA A 308 5.00 17.26 18.03
N LYS A 309 4.15 18.16 18.51
CA LYS A 309 3.09 17.82 19.49
C LYS A 309 2.03 16.90 18.87
N HIS A 310 1.56 17.24 17.65
CA HIS A 310 0.59 16.40 16.94
C HIS A 310 1.18 15.03 16.58
N ALA A 311 2.48 14.95 16.26
CA ALA A 311 3.16 13.69 15.99
C ALA A 311 3.19 12.77 17.24
N LEU A 312 3.41 13.34 18.43
CA LEU A 312 3.35 12.57 19.69
C LEU A 312 1.96 11.95 19.94
N ASP A 313 0.89 12.71 19.69
CA ASP A 313 -0.47 12.18 19.81
C ASP A 313 -0.70 11.00 18.84
N ILE A 314 -0.25 11.14 17.60
CA ILE A 314 -0.36 10.10 16.57
C ILE A 314 0.49 8.87 16.90
N ASP A 315 1.70 9.06 17.45
CA ASP A 315 2.53 7.96 17.94
C ASP A 315 1.89 7.20 19.09
N GLN A 316 1.18 7.91 19.99
CA GLN A 316 0.40 7.26 21.04
C GLN A 316 -0.75 6.43 20.44
N TYR A 317 -1.53 6.98 19.50
CA TYR A 317 -2.59 6.23 18.81
C TYR A 317 -2.05 4.99 18.10
N ASN A 318 -0.88 5.09 17.48
CA ASN A 318 -0.24 3.95 16.82
C ASN A 318 0.25 2.90 17.82
N THR A 319 0.72 3.31 19.00
CA THR A 319 1.10 2.43 20.10
C THR A 319 -0.13 1.68 20.63
N ASP A 320 -1.19 2.40 20.96
CA ASP A 320 -2.46 1.83 21.45
C ASP A 320 -3.05 0.83 20.42
N ARG A 321 -2.99 1.19 19.14
CA ARG A 321 -3.41 0.32 18.05
C ARG A 321 -2.58 -0.96 18.00
N ARG A 322 -1.24 -0.87 18.11
CA ARG A 322 -0.33 -2.04 18.07
C ARG A 322 -0.54 -2.98 19.25
N GLU A 323 -0.72 -2.44 20.45
CA GLU A 323 -1.01 -3.22 21.64
C GLU A 323 -2.37 -3.92 21.53
N THR A 324 -3.39 -3.19 21.04
CA THR A 324 -4.72 -3.73 20.82
C THR A 324 -4.72 -4.84 19.78
N ASP A 325 -4.07 -4.63 18.61
CA ASP A 325 -4.06 -5.64 17.54
C ASP A 325 -3.24 -6.88 17.95
N LYS A 326 -2.17 -6.72 18.74
CA LYS A 326 -1.38 -7.83 19.27
C LYS A 326 -2.21 -8.68 20.24
N ARG A 327 -2.83 -8.04 21.23
CA ARG A 327 -3.68 -8.71 22.23
C ARG A 327 -4.82 -9.49 21.54
N ILE A 328 -5.55 -8.86 20.62
CA ILE A 328 -6.66 -9.52 19.92
C ILE A 328 -6.15 -10.67 19.05
N THR A 329 -4.97 -10.54 18.44
CA THR A 329 -4.38 -11.63 17.63
C THR A 329 -4.05 -12.84 18.54
N GLU A 330 -3.47 -12.63 19.71
CA GLU A 330 -3.17 -13.68 20.67
C GLU A 330 -4.45 -14.35 21.18
N GLU A 331 -5.49 -13.59 21.54
CA GLU A 331 -6.81 -14.11 21.94
C GLU A 331 -7.47 -14.95 20.83
N ALA A 332 -7.39 -14.47 19.58
CA ALA A 332 -7.94 -15.19 18.43
C ALA A 332 -7.20 -16.51 18.14
N LEU A 333 -5.87 -16.54 18.30
CA LEU A 333 -5.08 -17.76 18.15
C LEU A 333 -5.45 -18.80 19.23
N VAL A 334 -5.61 -18.36 20.49
CA VAL A 334 -6.09 -19.24 21.57
C VAL A 334 -7.48 -19.79 21.25
N GLN A 335 -8.40 -18.95 20.76
CA GLN A 335 -9.75 -19.40 20.37
C GLN A 335 -9.72 -20.48 19.27
N ILE A 336 -8.83 -20.35 18.26
CA ILE A 336 -8.66 -21.34 17.19
C ILE A 336 -8.16 -22.68 17.78
N GLU A 337 -7.23 -22.63 18.74
CA GLU A 337 -6.67 -23.84 19.36
C GLU A 337 -7.68 -24.52 20.27
N GLU A 338 -8.37 -23.80 21.15
CA GLU A 338 -9.39 -24.32 22.06
C GLU A 338 -10.56 -24.98 21.32
N ASN A 339 -10.94 -24.41 20.17
CA ASN A 339 -12.00 -24.96 19.33
C ASN A 339 -11.52 -26.09 18.38
N SER A 340 -10.24 -26.45 18.43
CA SER A 340 -9.63 -27.45 17.52
C SER A 340 -9.85 -27.13 16.04
N GLU A 341 -9.68 -25.86 15.66
CA GLU A 341 -9.94 -25.36 14.30
C GLU A 341 -8.66 -25.20 13.45
N GLN A 342 -7.52 -25.73 13.88
CA GLN A 342 -6.23 -25.56 13.18
C GLN A 342 -6.24 -26.12 11.76
N GLU A 343 -6.95 -27.23 11.53
CA GLU A 343 -6.99 -27.95 10.24
C GLU A 343 -8.14 -27.50 9.31
N ARG A 344 -8.87 -26.42 9.64
CA ARG A 344 -9.93 -25.87 8.79
C ARG A 344 -9.38 -25.20 7.53
N PHE A 345 -10.22 -25.04 6.52
CA PHE A 345 -9.93 -24.34 5.26
C PHE A 345 -10.12 -22.81 5.37
N SER A 346 -10.82 -22.37 6.39
CA SER A 346 -11.05 -20.96 6.72
C SER A 346 -10.81 -20.67 8.20
N THR A 347 -10.63 -19.41 8.55
CA THR A 347 -10.62 -18.93 9.93
C THR A 347 -11.80 -17.99 10.13
N VAL A 348 -12.67 -18.28 11.09
CA VAL A 348 -13.78 -17.41 11.49
C VAL A 348 -13.82 -17.34 13.00
N VAL A 349 -13.47 -16.17 13.54
CA VAL A 349 -13.34 -15.92 15.00
C VAL A 349 -14.16 -14.70 15.41
N TYR A 350 -14.62 -14.68 16.66
CA TYR A 350 -15.46 -13.62 17.20
C TYR A 350 -15.22 -13.40 18.68
N ASP A 351 -15.18 -12.13 19.08
CA ASP A 351 -15.38 -11.70 20.45
C ASP A 351 -16.06 -10.31 20.47
N GLU A 352 -17.00 -10.11 21.40
CA GLU A 352 -17.78 -8.88 21.48
C GLU A 352 -16.96 -7.65 21.87
N ASN A 353 -15.82 -7.85 22.55
CA ASN A 353 -14.95 -6.80 23.07
C ASN A 353 -13.81 -6.40 22.13
N TRP A 354 -13.68 -7.06 20.98
CA TRP A 354 -12.63 -6.72 20.04
C TRP A 354 -12.89 -5.38 19.35
N HIS A 355 -11.85 -4.57 19.26
CA HIS A 355 -11.97 -3.23 18.72
C HIS A 355 -12.16 -3.24 17.19
N LYS A 356 -13.30 -2.72 16.72
CA LYS A 356 -13.70 -2.74 15.29
C LYS A 356 -12.64 -2.13 14.34
N GLY A 357 -11.88 -1.13 14.79
CA GLY A 357 -10.84 -0.46 13.99
C GLY A 357 -9.62 -1.31 13.66
N VAL A 358 -9.40 -2.42 14.39
CA VAL A 358 -8.19 -3.26 14.24
C VAL A 358 -8.48 -4.67 13.73
N ILE A 359 -9.73 -5.15 13.73
CA ILE A 359 -10.06 -6.54 13.33
C ILE A 359 -9.55 -6.89 11.92
N GLY A 360 -9.47 -5.93 10.99
CA GLY A 360 -8.89 -6.15 9.67
C GLY A 360 -7.36 -6.35 9.69
N ILE A 361 -6.66 -5.76 10.66
CA ILE A 361 -5.23 -5.99 10.89
C ILE A 361 -5.04 -7.38 11.49
N VAL A 362 -5.86 -7.72 12.48
CA VAL A 362 -5.88 -9.06 13.11
C VAL A 362 -6.12 -10.15 12.07
N ALA A 363 -7.10 -9.98 11.17
CA ALA A 363 -7.34 -10.92 10.08
C ALA A 363 -6.11 -11.14 9.20
N SER A 364 -5.38 -10.07 8.88
CA SER A 364 -4.12 -10.16 8.12
C SER A 364 -3.03 -10.91 8.90
N ARG A 365 -2.90 -10.70 10.22
CA ARG A 365 -1.91 -11.40 11.07
C ARG A 365 -2.25 -12.89 11.23
N LEU A 366 -3.52 -13.23 11.36
CA LEU A 366 -3.95 -14.63 11.44
C LEU A 366 -3.62 -15.41 10.15
N ILE A 367 -3.66 -14.76 8.98
CA ILE A 367 -3.21 -15.35 7.71
C ILE A 367 -1.69 -15.67 7.74
N GLU A 368 -0.86 -14.92 8.47
CA GLU A 368 0.56 -15.23 8.60
C GLU A 368 0.79 -16.57 9.34
N THR A 369 -0.10 -16.92 10.26
CA THR A 369 -0.03 -18.19 11.02
C THR A 369 -0.76 -19.31 10.30
N TYR A 370 -2.03 -19.06 9.92
CA TYR A 370 -2.87 -20.02 9.20
C TYR A 370 -3.18 -19.46 7.82
N TYR A 371 -2.41 -19.85 6.82
CA TYR A 371 -2.48 -19.28 5.47
C TYR A 371 -3.76 -19.71 4.72
N ARG A 372 -4.88 -19.09 5.09
CA ARG A 372 -6.23 -19.39 4.58
C ARG A 372 -7.15 -18.16 4.68
N PRO A 373 -8.28 -18.11 3.96
CA PRO A 373 -9.26 -17.01 4.08
C PRO A 373 -9.72 -16.85 5.54
N THR A 374 -9.69 -15.60 6.03
CA THR A 374 -9.88 -15.29 7.45
C THR A 374 -10.88 -14.16 7.65
N LEU A 375 -11.83 -14.38 8.57
CA LEU A 375 -12.78 -13.38 9.04
C LEU A 375 -12.65 -13.18 10.54
N VAL A 376 -12.61 -11.93 10.96
CA VAL A 376 -12.58 -11.54 12.37
C VAL A 376 -13.81 -10.68 12.66
N PHE A 377 -14.66 -11.17 13.54
CA PHE A 377 -15.92 -10.53 13.93
C PHE A 377 -15.80 -9.82 15.27
N THR A 378 -16.59 -8.76 15.42
CA THR A 378 -16.83 -8.07 16.68
C THR A 378 -18.24 -7.53 16.75
N LYS A 379 -18.69 -7.12 17.94
CA LYS A 379 -20.00 -6.51 18.14
C LYS A 379 -20.05 -5.08 17.57
N SER A 380 -21.11 -4.73 16.90
CA SER A 380 -21.39 -3.41 16.34
C SER A 380 -22.87 -3.05 16.55
N GLY A 381 -23.17 -2.41 17.67
CA GLY A 381 -24.56 -2.17 18.08
C GLY A 381 -25.31 -3.48 18.37
N ASN A 382 -26.39 -3.71 17.65
CA ASN A 382 -27.19 -4.95 17.73
C ASN A 382 -26.78 -6.01 16.70
N LYS A 383 -25.72 -5.77 15.91
CA LYS A 383 -25.20 -6.66 14.87
C LYS A 383 -23.76 -7.07 15.18
N LEU A 384 -23.28 -8.03 14.43
CA LEU A 384 -21.85 -8.36 14.34
C LEU A 384 -21.29 -7.76 13.06
N ALA A 385 -20.12 -7.13 13.19
CA ALA A 385 -19.36 -6.62 12.05
C ALA A 385 -18.07 -7.42 11.90
N ALA A 386 -17.69 -7.74 10.65
CA ALA A 386 -16.46 -8.45 10.37
C ALA A 386 -15.59 -7.75 9.33
N SER A 387 -14.30 -8.05 9.43
CA SER A 387 -13.34 -7.80 8.37
C SER A 387 -12.80 -9.13 7.84
N ALA A 388 -12.93 -9.32 6.54
CA ALA A 388 -12.42 -10.46 5.81
C ALA A 388 -11.09 -10.14 5.13
N ARG A 389 -10.18 -11.10 5.14
CA ARG A 389 -8.94 -11.08 4.37
C ARG A 389 -8.76 -12.43 3.66
N SER A 390 -8.13 -12.41 2.49
CA SER A 390 -7.94 -13.61 1.69
C SER A 390 -6.48 -13.91 1.41
N VAL A 391 -6.20 -15.17 1.08
CA VAL A 391 -4.91 -15.59 0.53
C VAL A 391 -4.83 -15.27 -0.97
N LYS A 392 -3.61 -15.13 -1.48
CA LYS A 392 -3.39 -14.80 -2.89
C LYS A 392 -4.01 -15.86 -3.81
N GLY A 393 -4.84 -15.40 -4.73
CA GLY A 393 -5.51 -16.25 -5.73
C GLY A 393 -6.96 -16.62 -5.38
N PHE A 394 -7.35 -16.58 -4.12
CA PHE A 394 -8.72 -16.87 -3.70
C PHE A 394 -9.58 -15.60 -3.63
N ASP A 395 -10.81 -15.66 -4.08
CA ASP A 395 -11.77 -14.55 -4.09
C ASP A 395 -12.72 -14.66 -2.90
N VAL A 396 -12.42 -13.89 -1.83
CA VAL A 396 -13.26 -13.88 -0.62
C VAL A 396 -14.62 -13.22 -0.86
N TYR A 397 -14.71 -12.27 -1.80
CA TYR A 397 -15.97 -11.60 -2.10
C TYR A 397 -17.00 -12.60 -2.67
N ASN A 398 -16.61 -13.43 -3.64
CA ASN A 398 -17.47 -14.47 -4.18
C ASN A 398 -17.86 -15.53 -3.11
N ALA A 399 -16.94 -15.83 -2.18
CA ALA A 399 -17.25 -16.75 -1.08
C ALA A 399 -18.28 -16.15 -0.10
N LEU A 400 -18.22 -14.84 0.14
CA LEU A 400 -19.24 -14.13 0.94
C LEU A 400 -20.58 -14.05 0.22
N GLU A 401 -20.58 -13.82 -1.09
CA GLU A 401 -21.81 -13.84 -1.91
C GLU A 401 -22.53 -15.18 -1.83
N ALA A 402 -21.79 -16.30 -1.83
CA ALA A 402 -22.34 -17.64 -1.63
C ALA A 402 -22.89 -17.89 -0.21
N CYS A 403 -22.66 -16.98 0.74
CA CYS A 403 -23.19 -16.99 2.10
C CYS A 403 -24.19 -15.85 2.36
N SER A 404 -24.65 -15.15 1.32
CA SER A 404 -25.47 -13.93 1.41
C SER A 404 -26.77 -14.13 2.20
N GLU A 405 -27.31 -15.34 2.27
CA GLU A 405 -28.51 -15.69 3.06
C GLU A 405 -28.39 -15.41 4.57
N PHE A 406 -27.14 -15.35 5.09
CA PHE A 406 -26.84 -15.06 6.51
C PHE A 406 -26.35 -13.63 6.73
N ILE A 407 -26.09 -12.87 5.67
CA ILE A 407 -25.43 -11.57 5.71
C ILE A 407 -26.46 -10.45 5.49
N GLU A 408 -26.43 -9.44 6.34
CA GLU A 408 -27.26 -8.24 6.19
C GLU A 408 -26.71 -7.28 5.11
N GLN A 409 -25.38 -7.09 5.14
CA GLN A 409 -24.66 -6.23 4.21
C GLN A 409 -23.23 -6.69 4.09
N PHE A 410 -22.68 -6.71 2.88
CA PHE A 410 -21.26 -6.89 2.63
C PHE A 410 -20.77 -6.04 1.47
N GLY A 411 -19.46 -5.78 1.44
CA GLY A 411 -18.81 -5.04 0.38
C GLY A 411 -17.30 -5.21 0.45
N GLY A 412 -16.63 -4.96 -0.65
CA GLY A 412 -15.18 -5.09 -0.75
C GLY A 412 -14.72 -5.61 -2.11
N HIS A 413 -13.59 -6.28 -2.10
CA HIS A 413 -12.91 -6.80 -3.28
C HIS A 413 -12.37 -8.21 -3.03
N LYS A 414 -11.78 -8.81 -4.04
CA LYS A 414 -11.22 -10.18 -4.04
C LYS A 414 -10.41 -10.55 -2.79
N TYR A 415 -9.62 -9.64 -2.23
CA TYR A 415 -8.69 -9.93 -1.13
C TYR A 415 -9.06 -9.34 0.22
N ALA A 416 -10.01 -8.42 0.25
CA ALA A 416 -10.47 -7.78 1.47
C ALA A 416 -11.93 -7.36 1.35
N ALA A 417 -12.72 -7.70 2.38
CA ALA A 417 -14.12 -7.32 2.43
C ALA A 417 -14.54 -6.99 3.87
N GLY A 418 -15.65 -6.28 4.00
CA GLY A 418 -16.34 -6.05 5.25
C GLY A 418 -17.76 -6.58 5.17
N LEU A 419 -18.32 -7.03 6.27
CA LEU A 419 -19.71 -7.48 6.32
C LEU A 419 -20.34 -7.23 7.69
N THR A 420 -21.68 -7.28 7.71
CA THR A 420 -22.48 -7.31 8.94
C THR A 420 -23.50 -8.43 8.87
N LEU A 421 -23.78 -9.04 10.02
CA LEU A 421 -24.82 -10.05 10.17
C LEU A 421 -25.49 -9.95 11.54
N LEU A 422 -26.65 -10.61 11.69
CA LEU A 422 -27.31 -10.75 12.99
C LEU A 422 -26.61 -11.80 13.86
N PRO A 423 -26.51 -11.59 15.19
CA PRO A 423 -25.82 -12.54 16.07
C PRO A 423 -26.30 -13.98 15.96
N GLU A 424 -27.59 -14.19 15.76
CA GLU A 424 -28.22 -15.51 15.59
C GLU A 424 -27.75 -16.25 14.34
N ASN A 425 -27.25 -15.55 13.33
CA ASN A 425 -26.76 -16.13 12.08
C ASN A 425 -25.28 -16.54 12.14
N TYR A 426 -24.54 -16.18 13.20
CA TYR A 426 -23.08 -16.35 13.26
C TYR A 426 -22.62 -17.80 13.06
N GLU A 427 -23.18 -18.75 13.79
CA GLU A 427 -22.77 -20.17 13.73
C GLU A 427 -23.15 -20.80 12.38
N ALA A 428 -24.32 -20.48 11.85
CA ALA A 428 -24.76 -20.94 10.54
C ALA A 428 -23.86 -20.37 9.43
N PHE A 429 -23.56 -19.09 9.49
CA PHE A 429 -22.60 -18.44 8.60
C PHE A 429 -21.21 -19.08 8.66
N LYS A 430 -20.66 -19.28 9.87
CA LYS A 430 -19.34 -19.88 10.09
C LYS A 430 -19.24 -21.27 9.44
N THR A 431 -20.28 -22.09 9.63
CA THR A 431 -20.36 -23.44 9.06
C THR A 431 -20.46 -23.39 7.52
N LYS A 432 -21.32 -22.53 7.00
CA LYS A 432 -21.50 -22.37 5.55
C LYS A 432 -20.24 -21.84 4.87
N PHE A 433 -19.60 -20.82 5.45
CA PHE A 433 -18.38 -20.23 4.90
C PHE A 433 -17.24 -21.25 4.82
N GLU A 434 -17.04 -22.07 5.86
CA GLU A 434 -16.06 -23.17 5.85
C GLU A 434 -16.34 -24.16 4.70
N SER A 435 -17.59 -24.56 4.49
CA SER A 435 -17.98 -25.46 3.39
C SER A 435 -17.70 -24.84 2.03
N VAL A 436 -18.11 -23.57 1.83
CA VAL A 436 -17.88 -22.83 0.59
C VAL A 436 -16.38 -22.71 0.27
N VAL A 437 -15.57 -22.36 1.26
CA VAL A 437 -14.12 -22.25 1.07
C VAL A 437 -13.52 -23.61 0.76
N LYS A 438 -13.86 -24.66 1.52
CA LYS A 438 -13.36 -26.01 1.32
C LYS A 438 -13.67 -26.57 -0.08
N GLU A 439 -14.85 -26.27 -0.62
CA GLU A 439 -15.30 -26.74 -1.93
C GLU A 439 -14.70 -25.93 -3.10
N SER A 440 -14.37 -24.65 -2.87
CA SER A 440 -13.98 -23.72 -3.93
C SER A 440 -12.50 -23.37 -3.99
N ILE A 441 -11.74 -23.58 -2.89
CA ILE A 441 -10.31 -23.22 -2.86
C ILE A 441 -9.45 -24.29 -3.53
N ASP A 442 -8.56 -23.90 -4.44
CA ASP A 442 -7.48 -24.78 -4.89
C ASP A 442 -6.53 -25.03 -3.70
N PRO A 443 -6.29 -26.30 -3.28
CA PRO A 443 -5.39 -26.63 -2.17
C PRO A 443 -3.97 -26.02 -2.29
N LYS A 444 -3.53 -25.74 -3.52
CA LYS A 444 -2.24 -25.06 -3.76
C LYS A 444 -2.22 -23.63 -3.18
N LEU A 445 -3.38 -22.99 -3.07
CA LEU A 445 -3.50 -21.63 -2.54
C LEU A 445 -3.38 -21.58 -1.01
N LEU A 446 -3.48 -22.71 -0.32
CA LEU A 446 -3.23 -22.84 1.12
C LEU A 446 -1.74 -22.91 1.49
N THR A 447 -0.86 -22.88 0.49
CA THR A 447 0.58 -22.82 0.69
C THR A 447 1.13 -21.52 0.09
N PRO A 448 1.80 -20.66 0.90
CA PRO A 448 2.39 -19.42 0.41
C PRO A 448 3.32 -19.65 -0.78
N GLU A 449 3.18 -18.84 -1.82
CA GLU A 449 4.02 -18.88 -3.02
C GLU A 449 5.14 -17.85 -2.92
N LEU A 450 6.38 -18.28 -3.15
CA LEU A 450 7.55 -17.43 -3.30
C LEU A 450 7.95 -17.35 -4.77
N LYS A 451 7.71 -16.21 -5.41
CA LYS A 451 8.10 -15.97 -6.80
C LYS A 451 9.56 -15.57 -6.88
N ILE A 452 10.30 -16.25 -7.74
CA ILE A 452 11.74 -16.07 -7.97
C ILE A 452 11.91 -15.45 -9.35
N ASP A 453 12.64 -14.35 -9.43
CA ASP A 453 12.87 -13.64 -10.69
C ASP A 453 13.90 -14.35 -11.56
N SER A 454 15.03 -14.81 -10.96
CA SER A 454 16.08 -15.50 -11.69
C SER A 454 16.86 -16.46 -10.81
N GLU A 455 17.38 -17.51 -11.41
CA GLU A 455 18.43 -18.34 -10.83
C GLU A 455 19.78 -17.77 -11.23
N ILE A 456 20.67 -17.55 -10.26
CA ILE A 456 22.03 -17.04 -10.45
C ILE A 456 23.03 -17.81 -9.58
N ASN A 457 24.30 -17.82 -9.97
CA ASN A 457 25.38 -18.39 -9.17
C ASN A 457 25.96 -17.33 -8.23
N LEU A 458 26.61 -17.77 -7.13
CA LEU A 458 27.22 -16.83 -6.18
C LEU A 458 28.30 -15.93 -6.81
N ASN A 459 29.03 -16.41 -7.83
CA ASN A 459 30.05 -15.65 -8.52
C ASN A 459 29.52 -14.53 -9.43
N GLU A 460 28.22 -14.51 -9.68
CA GLU A 460 27.56 -13.43 -10.41
C GLU A 460 27.18 -12.25 -9.49
N ILE A 461 27.31 -12.45 -8.17
CA ILE A 461 26.92 -11.46 -7.16
C ILE A 461 28.15 -10.63 -6.77
N ASP A 462 28.22 -9.44 -7.31
CA ASP A 462 29.25 -8.46 -7.02
C ASP A 462 28.68 -7.07 -6.74
N HIS A 463 29.51 -6.13 -6.33
CA HIS A 463 29.11 -4.74 -6.07
C HIS A 463 28.61 -4.01 -7.34
N ARG A 464 29.00 -4.46 -8.54
CA ARG A 464 28.50 -3.89 -9.78
C ARG A 464 27.03 -4.28 -9.99
N LEU A 465 26.71 -5.55 -9.83
CA LEU A 465 25.31 -6.03 -9.92
C LEU A 465 24.46 -5.32 -8.87
N TYR A 466 24.89 -5.30 -7.60
CA TYR A 466 24.13 -4.64 -6.53
C TYR A 466 23.86 -3.16 -6.81
N ARG A 467 24.85 -2.42 -7.28
CA ARG A 467 24.71 -1.00 -7.65
C ARG A 467 23.71 -0.78 -8.80
N ILE A 468 23.59 -1.73 -9.73
CA ILE A 468 22.55 -1.67 -10.77
C ILE A 468 21.20 -2.01 -10.16
N LEU A 469 21.11 -3.06 -9.33
CA LEU A 469 19.85 -3.45 -8.67
C LEU A 469 19.30 -2.34 -7.75
N SER A 470 20.17 -1.60 -7.06
CA SER A 470 19.72 -0.47 -6.23
C SER A 470 19.06 0.64 -7.04
N GLN A 471 19.44 0.83 -8.31
CA GLN A 471 18.80 1.79 -9.22
C GLN A 471 17.40 1.36 -9.70
N PHE A 472 16.98 0.11 -9.44
CA PHE A 472 15.60 -0.30 -9.67
C PHE A 472 14.62 0.33 -8.66
N ALA A 473 15.11 0.83 -7.53
CA ALA A 473 14.28 1.56 -6.55
C ALA A 473 13.61 2.81 -7.20
N PRO A 474 12.44 3.25 -6.69
CA PRO A 474 11.69 2.69 -5.57
C PRO A 474 11.00 1.35 -5.90
N PHE A 475 10.97 0.45 -4.90
CA PHE A 475 10.36 -0.87 -5.03
C PHE A 475 8.92 -0.87 -4.49
N GLY A 476 8.06 -1.68 -5.12
CA GLY A 476 6.66 -1.88 -4.72
C GLY A 476 5.91 -2.71 -5.76
N PRO A 477 4.57 -2.79 -5.71
CA PRO A 477 3.79 -3.52 -6.70
C PRO A 477 4.21 -3.13 -8.14
N GLY A 478 4.26 -4.09 -9.05
CA GLY A 478 4.77 -3.88 -10.42
C GLY A 478 6.29 -3.80 -10.54
N ASN A 479 7.00 -3.39 -9.48
CA ASN A 479 8.46 -3.32 -9.41
C ASN A 479 8.99 -3.82 -8.05
N MET A 480 8.71 -5.06 -7.71
CA MET A 480 9.19 -5.66 -6.46
C MET A 480 10.71 -5.81 -6.44
N THR A 481 11.31 -5.78 -5.23
CA THR A 481 12.73 -6.13 -5.05
C THR A 481 13.02 -7.48 -5.69
N PRO A 482 14.05 -7.59 -6.54
CA PRO A 482 14.40 -8.84 -7.21
C PRO A 482 14.70 -9.97 -6.23
N VAL A 483 14.11 -11.12 -6.47
CA VAL A 483 14.30 -12.35 -5.69
C VAL A 483 15.07 -13.36 -6.52
N PHE A 484 16.18 -13.83 -5.99
CA PHE A 484 17.07 -14.77 -6.65
C PHE A 484 17.06 -16.13 -5.98
N MET A 485 17.44 -17.14 -6.74
CA MET A 485 17.71 -18.48 -6.24
C MET A 485 19.14 -18.89 -6.62
N THR A 486 19.84 -19.54 -5.69
CA THR A 486 21.09 -20.26 -5.97
C THR A 486 20.96 -21.69 -5.51
N GLN A 487 21.29 -22.61 -6.39
CA GLN A 487 21.26 -24.04 -6.11
C GLN A 487 22.62 -24.58 -5.67
N ALA A 488 22.57 -25.68 -4.98
CA ALA A 488 23.73 -26.49 -4.61
C ALA A 488 24.83 -25.71 -3.85
N ILE A 489 24.44 -24.81 -2.95
CA ILE A 489 25.37 -24.14 -2.04
C ILE A 489 25.65 -24.98 -0.80
N LYS A 490 26.71 -24.66 -0.08
CA LYS A 490 27.10 -25.27 1.22
C LYS A 490 27.39 -24.16 2.23
N ASP A 491 27.19 -24.46 3.52
CA ASP A 491 27.76 -23.64 4.59
C ASP A 491 29.26 -23.91 4.74
N THR A 492 30.01 -22.87 5.05
CA THR A 492 31.46 -23.00 5.37
C THR A 492 31.73 -23.67 6.72
N GLY A 493 30.71 -24.06 7.47
CA GLY A 493 30.79 -24.74 8.75
C GLY A 493 30.60 -23.87 9.98
N TRP A 494 30.25 -22.60 9.81
CA TRP A 494 30.04 -21.62 10.89
C TRP A 494 28.58 -21.15 11.04
N GLY A 495 27.67 -21.90 10.43
CA GLY A 495 26.23 -21.58 10.50
C GLY A 495 25.69 -21.73 11.91
N LYS A 496 24.93 -20.75 12.36
CA LYS A 496 24.32 -20.70 13.69
C LYS A 496 23.02 -19.89 13.71
N CYS A 497 22.19 -20.19 14.72
CA CYS A 497 21.09 -19.31 15.07
C CYS A 497 21.60 -18.05 15.78
N VAL A 498 20.90 -16.94 15.60
CA VAL A 498 21.21 -15.63 16.20
C VAL A 498 19.90 -14.89 16.54
N GLY A 499 20.01 -13.86 17.39
CA GLY A 499 18.89 -13.08 17.88
C GLY A 499 18.23 -13.69 19.12
N GLU A 500 17.17 -13.02 19.61
CA GLU A 500 16.40 -13.49 20.74
C GLU A 500 15.71 -14.83 20.41
N ASP A 501 15.79 -15.80 21.31
CA ASP A 501 15.24 -17.16 21.17
C ASP A 501 15.75 -17.93 19.92
N ASP A 502 16.97 -17.63 19.44
CA ASP A 502 17.55 -18.31 18.29
C ASP A 502 16.66 -18.32 17.02
N LYS A 503 15.83 -17.30 16.87
CA LYS A 503 14.82 -17.22 15.79
C LYS A 503 15.40 -17.00 14.40
N HIS A 504 16.62 -16.48 14.28
CA HIS A 504 17.21 -16.10 13.01
C HIS A 504 18.39 -17.00 12.68
N LEU A 505 18.64 -17.21 11.39
CA LEU A 505 19.73 -18.03 10.90
C LEU A 505 20.81 -17.16 10.26
N ARG A 506 22.09 -17.39 10.62
CA ARG A 506 23.24 -16.74 9.98
C ARG A 506 24.29 -17.77 9.62
N PHE A 507 24.77 -17.73 8.37
CA PHE A 507 25.86 -18.59 7.90
C PHE A 507 26.62 -17.93 6.74
N THR A 508 27.71 -18.57 6.29
CA THR A 508 28.45 -18.13 5.10
C THR A 508 28.30 -19.19 4.02
N ALA A 509 27.64 -18.78 2.92
CA ALA A 509 27.42 -19.65 1.77
C ALA A 509 28.67 -19.72 0.89
N THR A 510 28.91 -20.91 0.32
CA THR A 510 29.90 -21.17 -0.74
C THR A 510 29.27 -22.08 -1.79
N GLN A 511 29.58 -21.85 -3.07
CA GLN A 511 29.15 -22.70 -4.18
C GLN A 511 30.38 -23.39 -4.83
N LYS A 512 31.49 -22.67 -4.96
CA LYS A 512 32.78 -23.12 -5.42
C LYS A 512 33.86 -22.61 -4.44
N ALA A 513 35.07 -23.10 -4.51
CA ALA A 513 36.10 -22.93 -3.47
C ALA A 513 36.42 -21.47 -3.04
N ASN A 514 36.15 -20.47 -3.85
CA ASN A 514 36.59 -19.08 -3.59
C ASN A 514 35.44 -18.07 -3.35
N GLU A 515 34.19 -18.49 -3.48
CA GLU A 515 33.03 -17.58 -3.35
C GLU A 515 32.45 -17.72 -1.95
N LYS A 516 32.40 -16.62 -1.22
CA LYS A 516 31.86 -16.60 0.15
C LYS A 516 30.94 -15.37 0.31
N LEU A 517 29.68 -15.63 0.59
CA LEU A 517 28.71 -14.59 0.89
C LEU A 517 28.01 -14.88 2.22
N VAL A 518 27.90 -13.84 3.04
CA VAL A 518 27.15 -13.93 4.30
C VAL A 518 25.67 -14.01 4.00
N CYS A 519 24.99 -14.93 4.66
CA CYS A 519 23.56 -15.14 4.59
C CYS A 519 22.92 -14.82 5.94
N ILE A 520 21.81 -14.08 5.92
CA ILE A 520 20.97 -13.82 7.09
C ILE A 520 19.52 -14.18 6.77
N GLY A 521 18.93 -15.08 7.55
CA GLY A 521 17.55 -15.53 7.42
C GLY A 521 16.75 -15.16 8.67
N PHE A 522 15.97 -14.09 8.60
CA PHE A 522 15.08 -13.70 9.70
C PHE A 522 13.92 -14.69 9.82
N GLY A 523 13.69 -15.21 11.03
CA GLY A 523 12.66 -16.21 11.29
C GLY A 523 12.94 -17.60 10.71
N LEU A 524 14.18 -17.89 10.26
CA LEU A 524 14.58 -19.17 9.68
C LEU A 524 15.48 -20.01 10.60
N GLY A 525 15.45 -19.80 11.91
CA GLY A 525 16.22 -20.56 12.88
C GLY A 525 15.93 -22.06 12.84
N ASP A 526 14.68 -22.45 12.55
CA ASP A 526 14.23 -23.83 12.36
C ASP A 526 14.90 -24.57 11.18
N LYS A 527 15.53 -23.85 10.26
CA LYS A 527 16.23 -24.40 9.09
C LYS A 527 17.70 -24.72 9.36
N LEU A 528 18.18 -24.54 10.59
CA LEU A 528 19.59 -24.76 10.94
C LEU A 528 20.09 -26.18 10.57
N ASP A 529 19.26 -27.20 10.76
CA ASP A 529 19.63 -28.58 10.48
C ASP A 529 19.90 -28.84 8.99
N ILE A 530 19.17 -28.13 8.09
CA ILE A 530 19.40 -28.25 6.65
C ILE A 530 20.84 -27.86 6.28
N ILE A 531 21.36 -26.78 6.91
CA ILE A 531 22.71 -26.28 6.58
C ILE A 531 23.83 -27.04 7.28
N LYS A 532 23.56 -27.69 8.43
CA LYS A 532 24.54 -28.44 9.21
C LYS A 532 24.88 -29.81 8.60
N ASP A 533 24.01 -30.36 7.79
CA ASP A 533 24.10 -31.74 7.26
C ASP A 533 25.24 -31.92 6.24
N LYS A 534 26.07 -30.89 5.99
CA LYS A 534 27.20 -30.85 5.03
C LYS A 534 26.83 -31.22 3.58
N LYS A 535 25.55 -31.45 3.31
CA LYS A 535 25.00 -31.61 1.95
C LYS A 535 24.82 -30.26 1.30
N SER A 536 24.71 -30.25 -0.01
CA SER A 536 24.33 -29.04 -0.73
C SER A 536 22.83 -28.77 -0.57
N PHE A 537 22.45 -27.52 -0.47
CA PHE A 537 21.07 -27.06 -0.34
C PHE A 537 20.84 -25.85 -1.26
N ASN A 538 19.58 -25.45 -1.41
CA ASN A 538 19.16 -24.36 -2.25
C ASN A 538 18.63 -23.22 -1.40
N VAL A 539 18.89 -21.99 -1.83
CA VAL A 539 18.43 -20.77 -1.13
C VAL A 539 17.72 -19.82 -2.06
N VAL A 540 16.71 -19.14 -1.51
CA VAL A 540 16.03 -18.02 -2.16
C VAL A 540 16.24 -16.77 -1.31
N TYR A 541 16.62 -15.66 -1.95
CA TYR A 541 17.11 -14.47 -1.27
C TYR A 541 16.92 -13.19 -2.09
N THR A 542 17.07 -12.06 -1.41
CA THR A 542 17.37 -10.76 -2.01
C THR A 542 18.82 -10.38 -1.68
N ILE A 543 19.49 -9.64 -2.56
CA ILE A 543 20.83 -9.12 -2.32
C ILE A 543 20.72 -7.81 -1.58
N ASP A 544 21.53 -7.62 -0.53
CA ASP A 544 21.51 -6.46 0.33
C ASP A 544 22.95 -6.06 0.72
N GLU A 545 23.13 -4.85 1.23
CA GLU A 545 24.39 -4.42 1.86
C GLU A 545 24.30 -4.48 3.37
N ASN A 546 25.38 -4.94 3.97
CA ASN A 546 25.59 -4.89 5.41
C ASN A 546 26.60 -3.80 5.74
N HIS A 547 26.15 -2.79 6.46
CA HIS A 547 26.98 -1.69 6.96
C HIS A 547 27.35 -1.97 8.42
N TRP A 548 28.59 -2.35 8.67
CA TRP A 548 29.06 -2.67 10.02
C TRP A 548 30.44 -2.08 10.29
N ASN A 549 30.56 -1.25 11.33
CA ASN A 549 31.81 -0.59 11.75
C ASN A 549 32.55 0.10 10.58
N GLY A 550 31.82 0.81 9.72
CA GLY A 550 32.38 1.50 8.55
C GLY A 550 32.75 0.60 7.36
N ASN A 551 32.57 -0.71 7.48
CA ASN A 551 32.74 -1.65 6.38
C ASN A 551 31.42 -1.93 5.68
N ILE A 552 31.43 -1.92 4.36
CA ILE A 552 30.31 -2.27 3.51
C ILE A 552 30.61 -3.61 2.85
N SER A 553 29.70 -4.59 3.02
CA SER A 553 29.80 -5.90 2.40
C SER A 553 28.47 -6.37 1.89
N LEU A 554 28.47 -7.12 0.79
CA LEU A 554 27.25 -7.75 0.28
C LEU A 554 26.83 -8.91 1.18
N GLN A 555 25.52 -9.05 1.38
CA GLN A 555 24.91 -10.17 2.08
C GLN A 555 23.66 -10.66 1.35
N LEU A 556 23.31 -11.92 1.58
CA LEU A 556 22.09 -12.54 1.09
C LEU A 556 21.04 -12.51 2.22
N LYS A 557 19.96 -11.76 2.00
CA LYS A 557 18.82 -11.75 2.90
C LYS A 557 17.85 -12.86 2.50
N LEU A 558 17.92 -13.97 3.20
CA LEU A 558 17.20 -15.18 2.86
C LEU A 558 15.69 -15.03 3.02
N LYS A 559 14.97 -15.62 2.09
CA LYS A 559 13.50 -15.77 2.11
C LYS A 559 13.08 -17.19 2.47
N ASP A 560 13.85 -18.19 2.01
CA ASP A 560 13.61 -19.61 2.33
C ASP A 560 14.85 -20.46 1.99
N ILE A 561 14.91 -21.67 2.57
CA ILE A 561 15.95 -22.67 2.35
C ILE A 561 15.30 -24.03 2.14
N LYS A 562 15.80 -24.81 1.17
CA LYS A 562 15.40 -26.19 0.91
C LYS A 562 16.61 -27.10 0.69
N ALA A 563 16.52 -28.34 1.18
CA ALA A 563 17.51 -29.38 0.93
C ALA A 563 17.55 -29.78 -0.56
#